data_8843f3bf9817d646df175022a8114924
#
_entry.id   8843f3bf9817d646df175022a8114924
#
_cell.length_a   1.000
_cell.length_b   1.000
_cell.length_c   1.000
_cell.angle_alpha   90.00
_cell.angle_beta   90.00
_cell.angle_gamma   90.00
#
_symmetry.space_group_name_H-M   'P 1'
#
loop_
_entity.id
_entity.type
_entity.pdbx_description
1 polymer ?
#
loop_
_entity_poly.entity_id
_entity_poly.type
_entity_poly.pdbx_seq_one_letter_code
_entity_poly.pdbx_strand_id
1 'polypeptide(L)'
;MPVPNRIYLSPPHLSGLELQYVAEAFVTNWIAPVGPHVEAFEREFCDTIGAAHAVAVSSGTAAIHLALMLAGVRGGDEVAVSTFTFAASVNPIVYLGARPVFIDSERESWNMDPALLSAFLEDRARRGALPKAVVLVHIYGQSADLDPIVAACARHRVTLLEDATEALGSTYKGLAPGTIGRLGAFSFNGNKIVTTSGGGMLVSDDEALIAHARKLATQAREPAPHYEHTEIGYNYRLSNVLAAIGRGQLAVLESRVTARRRNYELYRAALAEVEGLEFMPEAHWGRHTRWHTVVTIDPTTAGVDHEDLRMALEAENIETRPVWKPMHRQPVFAGCECIGGDVADALFATGLCLPSGSSLTESDLTRVADAIRRTILERRARAAVATQVRRRRAAVHRTSLQPDATILGSPSHVRRPDLRR
;
A
#
# COMPACT_ATOMS: atom_id res chain seq x y z
N MET A 1 6.55 -13.22 33.47
CA MET A 1 5.38 -13.73 32.76
C MET A 1 5.85 -14.28 31.43
N PRO A 2 5.27 -15.37 30.87
CA PRO A 2 5.64 -15.83 29.55
C PRO A 2 5.39 -14.72 28.53
N VAL A 3 6.32 -14.54 27.59
CA VAL A 3 6.15 -13.57 26.50
C VAL A 3 4.92 -13.99 25.68
N PRO A 4 3.93 -13.10 25.45
CA PRO A 4 2.76 -13.43 24.66
C PRO A 4 3.15 -13.85 23.24
N ASN A 5 2.38 -14.75 22.63
CA ASN A 5 2.58 -15.12 21.23
C ASN A 5 2.62 -13.88 20.32
N ARG A 6 3.51 -13.92 19.31
CA ARG A 6 3.62 -12.82 18.35
C ARG A 6 2.38 -12.75 17.48
N ILE A 7 1.84 -11.54 17.35
CA ILE A 7 0.80 -11.22 16.37
C ILE A 7 1.48 -10.64 15.14
N TYR A 8 1.37 -11.34 14.00
CA TYR A 8 1.94 -10.91 12.72
C TYR A 8 0.98 -10.03 11.94
N LEU A 9 1.51 -9.16 11.10
CA LEU A 9 0.74 -8.21 10.30
C LEU A 9 -0.23 -8.90 9.32
N SER A 10 0.27 -9.84 8.52
CA SER A 10 -0.50 -10.56 7.50
C SER A 10 0.18 -11.88 7.13
N PRO A 11 0.16 -12.89 8.04
CA PRO A 11 0.74 -14.19 7.75
C PRO A 11 -0.12 -14.97 6.75
N PRO A 12 0.44 -15.98 6.05
CA PRO A 12 -0.32 -16.96 5.29
C PRO A 12 -1.40 -17.63 6.15
N HIS A 13 -2.53 -17.95 5.53
CA HIS A 13 -3.62 -18.65 6.19
C HIS A 13 -4.09 -19.80 5.30
N LEU A 14 -3.70 -21.02 5.65
CA LEU A 14 -4.00 -22.22 4.87
C LEU A 14 -5.50 -22.55 4.89
N SER A 15 -6.01 -23.05 3.76
CA SER A 15 -7.40 -23.54 3.62
C SER A 15 -7.56 -24.99 4.04
N GLY A 16 -6.44 -25.75 3.97
CA GLY A 16 -6.41 -27.20 4.09
C GLY A 16 -6.38 -27.93 2.73
N LEU A 17 -6.73 -27.27 1.64
CA LEU A 17 -6.71 -27.86 0.28
C LEU A 17 -5.31 -27.87 -0.35
N GLU A 18 -4.43 -26.96 0.07
CA GLU A 18 -3.10 -26.76 -0.52
C GLU A 18 -2.27 -28.05 -0.45
N LEU A 19 -2.27 -28.72 0.70
CA LEU A 19 -1.49 -29.94 0.87
C LEU A 19 -1.97 -31.07 -0.04
N GLN A 20 -3.27 -31.17 -0.26
CA GLN A 20 -3.86 -32.15 -1.18
C GLN A 20 -3.37 -31.93 -2.62
N TYR A 21 -3.48 -30.69 -3.12
CA TYR A 21 -3.06 -30.35 -4.50
C TYR A 21 -1.53 -30.44 -4.68
N VAL A 22 -0.76 -30.07 -3.65
CA VAL A 22 0.71 -30.26 -3.67
C VAL A 22 1.06 -31.76 -3.72
N ALA A 23 0.40 -32.58 -2.92
CA ALA A 23 0.62 -34.03 -2.94
C ALA A 23 0.29 -34.62 -4.33
N GLU A 24 -0.78 -34.16 -5.00
CA GLU A 24 -1.13 -34.56 -6.36
C GLU A 24 -0.02 -34.21 -7.35
N ALA A 25 0.57 -32.99 -7.26
CA ALA A 25 1.70 -32.62 -8.11
C ALA A 25 2.90 -33.55 -7.97
N PHE A 26 3.19 -34.04 -6.74
CA PHE A 26 4.27 -34.99 -6.48
C PHE A 26 3.92 -36.40 -6.97
N VAL A 27 2.71 -36.88 -6.71
CA VAL A 27 2.26 -38.21 -7.17
C VAL A 27 2.27 -38.32 -8.69
N THR A 28 1.89 -37.24 -9.37
CA THR A 28 1.87 -37.19 -10.84
C THR A 28 3.20 -36.77 -11.47
N ASN A 29 4.23 -36.50 -10.63
CA ASN A 29 5.57 -36.05 -11.02
C ASN A 29 5.60 -34.74 -11.82
N TRP A 30 4.62 -33.83 -11.59
CA TRP A 30 4.58 -32.48 -12.18
C TRP A 30 5.20 -31.44 -11.24
N ILE A 31 6.50 -31.56 -10.97
CA ILE A 31 7.29 -30.60 -10.12
C ILE A 31 8.15 -29.67 -11.00
N ALA A 32 7.53 -29.07 -12.02
CA ALA A 32 8.17 -28.23 -13.03
C ALA A 32 7.39 -26.90 -13.19
N PRO A 33 7.92 -25.90 -13.92
CA PRO A 33 7.19 -24.67 -14.23
C PRO A 33 6.15 -24.82 -15.37
N VAL A 34 5.64 -26.01 -15.52
CA VAL A 34 4.53 -26.42 -16.40
C VAL A 34 3.75 -27.53 -15.71
N GLY A 35 2.47 -27.68 -16.04
CA GLY A 35 1.67 -28.78 -15.51
C GLY A 35 0.20 -28.40 -15.28
N PRO A 36 -0.64 -29.40 -14.96
CA PRO A 36 -2.08 -29.23 -14.90
C PRO A 36 -2.56 -28.24 -13.82
N HIS A 37 -1.82 -28.07 -12.72
CA HIS A 37 -2.20 -27.08 -11.72
C HIS A 37 -1.94 -25.64 -12.20
N VAL A 38 -0.92 -25.38 -13.03
CA VAL A 38 -0.70 -24.06 -13.62
C VAL A 38 -1.88 -23.68 -14.51
N GLU A 39 -2.27 -24.59 -15.43
CA GLU A 39 -3.39 -24.37 -16.35
C GLU A 39 -4.73 -24.22 -15.61
N ALA A 40 -4.96 -25.05 -14.60
CA ALA A 40 -6.15 -24.96 -13.78
C ALA A 40 -6.19 -23.66 -12.97
N PHE A 41 -5.07 -23.23 -12.40
CA PHE A 41 -5.00 -22.00 -11.63
C PHE A 41 -5.24 -20.76 -12.50
N GLU A 42 -4.67 -20.71 -13.72
CA GLU A 42 -4.92 -19.64 -14.69
C GLU A 42 -6.41 -19.54 -15.05
N ARG A 43 -7.07 -20.66 -15.32
CA ARG A 43 -8.49 -20.73 -15.64
C ARG A 43 -9.36 -20.34 -14.44
N GLU A 44 -9.15 -20.97 -13.29
CA GLU A 44 -9.90 -20.69 -12.06
C GLU A 44 -9.74 -19.22 -11.62
N PHE A 45 -8.57 -18.62 -11.87
CA PHE A 45 -8.32 -17.21 -11.61
C PHE A 45 -9.13 -16.32 -12.55
N CYS A 46 -9.14 -16.61 -13.86
CA CYS A 46 -9.99 -15.91 -14.84
C CYS A 46 -11.47 -15.97 -14.44
N ASP A 47 -11.97 -17.15 -14.09
CA ASP A 47 -13.35 -17.34 -13.65
C ASP A 47 -13.68 -16.51 -12.40
N THR A 48 -12.71 -16.40 -11.48
CA THR A 48 -12.89 -15.67 -10.21
C THR A 48 -12.99 -14.16 -10.39
N ILE A 49 -12.20 -13.58 -11.30
CA ILE A 49 -12.13 -12.13 -11.48
C ILE A 49 -12.86 -11.62 -12.73
N GLY A 50 -13.32 -12.51 -13.60
CA GLY A 50 -14.00 -12.13 -14.85
C GLY A 50 -13.04 -11.69 -15.97
N ALA A 51 -11.76 -12.10 -15.95
CA ALA A 51 -10.82 -11.86 -17.04
C ALA A 51 -10.94 -12.94 -18.12
N ALA A 52 -10.66 -12.59 -19.38
CA ALA A 52 -10.71 -13.58 -20.46
C ALA A 52 -9.49 -14.50 -20.50
N HIS A 53 -8.29 -13.96 -20.28
CA HIS A 53 -7.03 -14.70 -20.40
C HIS A 53 -6.06 -14.35 -19.27
N ALA A 54 -5.26 -15.35 -18.84
CA ALA A 54 -4.25 -15.19 -17.80
C ALA A 54 -2.97 -15.96 -18.11
N VAL A 55 -1.87 -15.50 -17.55
CA VAL A 55 -0.61 -16.24 -17.47
C VAL A 55 -0.03 -16.15 -16.07
N ALA A 56 0.19 -17.32 -15.45
CA ALA A 56 0.80 -17.42 -14.13
C ALA A 56 2.33 -17.23 -14.23
N VAL A 57 2.86 -16.33 -13.38
CA VAL A 57 4.27 -15.94 -13.40
C VAL A 57 4.88 -16.02 -11.99
N SER A 58 6.20 -15.92 -11.92
CA SER A 58 7.00 -16.12 -10.69
C SER A 58 6.81 -15.05 -9.62
N SER A 59 6.27 -13.87 -9.96
CA SER A 59 6.00 -12.77 -9.01
C SER A 59 5.10 -11.70 -9.64
N GLY A 60 4.48 -10.86 -8.81
CA GLY A 60 3.79 -9.64 -9.27
C GLY A 60 4.73 -8.69 -10.02
N THR A 61 6.00 -8.58 -9.59
CA THR A 61 7.03 -7.80 -10.28
C THR A 61 7.26 -8.30 -11.72
N ALA A 62 7.31 -9.63 -11.90
CA ALA A 62 7.41 -10.23 -13.23
C ALA A 62 6.18 -9.95 -14.10
N ALA A 63 4.97 -9.95 -13.51
CA ALA A 63 3.74 -9.59 -14.20
C ALA A 63 3.77 -8.13 -14.69
N ILE A 64 4.16 -7.18 -13.83
CA ILE A 64 4.27 -5.76 -14.17
C ILE A 64 5.35 -5.54 -15.24
N HIS A 65 6.49 -6.23 -15.12
CA HIS A 65 7.57 -6.14 -16.12
C HIS A 65 7.08 -6.58 -17.51
N LEU A 66 6.43 -7.73 -17.60
CA LEU A 66 5.84 -8.21 -18.86
C LEU A 66 4.76 -7.26 -19.38
N ALA A 67 3.90 -6.72 -18.51
CA ALA A 67 2.87 -5.74 -18.89
C ALA A 67 3.48 -4.49 -19.55
N LEU A 68 4.55 -3.94 -18.98
CA LEU A 68 5.27 -2.80 -19.53
C LEU A 68 5.92 -3.12 -20.89
N MET A 69 6.55 -4.29 -21.02
CA MET A 69 7.10 -4.75 -22.31
C MET A 69 6.02 -4.85 -23.39
N LEU A 70 4.88 -5.47 -23.06
CA LEU A 70 3.74 -5.63 -23.96
C LEU A 70 3.04 -4.32 -24.29
N ALA A 71 3.11 -3.32 -23.39
CA ALA A 71 2.71 -1.94 -23.69
C ALA A 71 3.71 -1.21 -24.61
N GLY A 72 4.83 -1.86 -24.95
CA GLY A 72 5.87 -1.32 -25.82
C GLY A 72 6.77 -0.28 -25.15
N VAL A 73 6.89 -0.29 -23.82
CA VAL A 73 7.81 0.57 -23.05
C VAL A 73 9.25 0.17 -23.36
N ARG A 74 10.09 1.16 -23.61
CA ARG A 74 11.50 1.00 -23.97
C ARG A 74 12.38 2.03 -23.26
N GLY A 75 13.68 1.86 -23.37
CA GLY A 75 14.65 2.81 -22.83
C GLY A 75 14.40 4.23 -23.32
N GLY A 76 14.37 5.18 -22.39
CA GLY A 76 14.09 6.60 -22.64
C GLY A 76 12.62 7.01 -22.58
N ASP A 77 11.67 6.08 -22.64
CA ASP A 77 10.24 6.41 -22.47
C ASP A 77 9.94 6.92 -21.06
N GLU A 78 8.86 7.70 -20.95
CA GLU A 78 8.25 8.04 -19.66
C GLU A 78 7.08 7.09 -19.35
N VAL A 79 6.94 6.72 -18.07
CA VAL A 79 5.80 5.96 -17.55
C VAL A 79 5.26 6.68 -16.33
N ALA A 80 3.99 7.10 -16.37
CA ALA A 80 3.34 7.65 -15.18
C ALA A 80 2.97 6.50 -14.23
N VAL A 81 3.18 6.70 -12.93
CA VAL A 81 2.93 5.67 -11.93
C VAL A 81 2.50 6.29 -10.60
N SER A 82 1.64 5.60 -9.85
CA SER A 82 1.26 6.02 -8.49
C SER A 82 2.51 6.18 -7.61
N THR A 83 2.61 7.30 -6.88
CA THR A 83 3.73 7.50 -5.96
C THR A 83 3.57 6.73 -4.66
N PHE A 84 2.32 6.59 -4.18
CA PHE A 84 2.01 5.86 -2.94
C PHE A 84 1.81 4.39 -3.26
N THR A 85 2.93 3.66 -3.31
CA THR A 85 2.97 2.25 -3.68
C THR A 85 4.22 1.55 -3.16
N PHE A 86 4.26 0.22 -3.33
CA PHE A 86 5.47 -0.56 -3.13
C PHE A 86 6.41 -0.47 -4.34
N ALA A 87 7.72 -0.59 -4.09
CA ALA A 87 8.75 -0.44 -5.13
C ALA A 87 8.58 -1.38 -6.34
N ALA A 88 7.89 -2.51 -6.19
CA ALA A 88 7.66 -3.46 -7.28
C ALA A 88 6.79 -2.90 -8.42
N SER A 89 5.97 -1.87 -8.17
CA SER A 89 5.21 -1.17 -9.21
C SER A 89 6.11 -0.31 -10.11
N VAL A 90 7.26 0.13 -9.60
CA VAL A 90 8.15 1.11 -10.24
C VAL A 90 9.43 0.48 -10.79
N ASN A 91 10.04 -0.45 -10.06
CA ASN A 91 11.29 -1.07 -10.45
C ASN A 91 11.30 -1.60 -11.89
N PRO A 92 10.22 -2.28 -12.39
CA PRO A 92 10.17 -2.77 -13.76
C PRO A 92 10.24 -1.68 -14.85
N ILE A 93 9.83 -0.45 -14.53
CA ILE A 93 10.01 0.71 -15.43
C ILE A 93 11.49 0.96 -15.66
N VAL A 94 12.27 0.94 -14.55
CA VAL A 94 13.72 1.15 -14.60
C VAL A 94 14.46 -0.04 -15.22
N TYR A 95 13.95 -1.28 -15.04
CA TYR A 95 14.53 -2.46 -15.72
C TYR A 95 14.53 -2.31 -17.24
N LEU A 96 13.53 -1.62 -17.79
CA LEU A 96 13.41 -1.34 -19.23
C LEU A 96 14.20 -0.09 -19.67
N GLY A 97 14.91 0.59 -18.76
CA GLY A 97 15.60 1.84 -19.04
C GLY A 97 14.67 3.03 -19.23
N ALA A 98 13.40 2.90 -18.88
CA ALA A 98 12.41 3.96 -18.90
C ALA A 98 12.44 4.78 -17.61
N ARG A 99 11.81 5.95 -17.62
CA ARG A 99 11.78 6.90 -16.50
C ARG A 99 10.40 6.93 -15.86
N PRO A 100 10.28 6.68 -14.53
CA PRO A 100 9.05 6.89 -13.83
C PRO A 100 8.75 8.38 -13.65
N VAL A 101 7.49 8.77 -13.82
CA VAL A 101 6.93 10.05 -13.39
C VAL A 101 5.85 9.74 -12.37
N PHE A 102 6.03 10.24 -11.16
CA PHE A 102 5.15 9.93 -10.05
C PHE A 102 3.92 10.84 -10.03
N ILE A 103 2.76 10.25 -9.83
CA ILE A 103 1.49 10.97 -9.66
C ILE A 103 1.03 10.76 -8.21
N ASP A 104 0.67 11.86 -7.54
CA ASP A 104 0.21 11.84 -6.15
C ASP A 104 -1.15 11.16 -5.98
N SER A 105 -1.52 10.93 -4.74
CA SER A 105 -2.77 10.33 -4.31
C SER A 105 -3.86 11.38 -4.06
N GLU A 106 -5.11 10.95 -4.15
CA GLU A 106 -6.27 11.68 -3.62
C GLU A 106 -6.67 11.14 -2.23
N ARG A 107 -7.53 11.88 -1.51
CA ARG A 107 -7.81 11.62 -0.09
C ARG A 107 -8.95 10.62 0.15
N GLU A 108 -9.80 10.33 -0.84
CA GLU A 108 -10.98 9.48 -0.68
C GLU A 108 -10.63 8.00 -0.66
N SER A 109 -9.68 7.57 -1.52
CA SER A 109 -9.25 6.17 -1.62
C SER A 109 -7.75 5.97 -1.40
N TRP A 110 -6.97 7.06 -1.32
CA TRP A 110 -5.50 7.10 -1.23
C TRP A 110 -4.80 6.59 -2.50
N ASN A 111 -5.55 6.36 -3.56
CA ASN A 111 -5.02 5.97 -4.86
C ASN A 111 -4.64 7.19 -5.70
N MET A 112 -4.12 6.95 -6.92
CA MET A 112 -3.70 7.99 -7.86
C MET A 112 -4.82 9.02 -8.07
N ASP A 113 -4.49 10.30 -7.95
CA ASP A 113 -5.41 11.42 -8.19
C ASP A 113 -5.73 11.55 -9.69
N PRO A 114 -7.00 11.35 -10.10
CA PRO A 114 -7.42 11.44 -11.50
C PRO A 114 -7.25 12.83 -12.09
N ALA A 115 -7.39 13.88 -11.28
CA ALA A 115 -7.25 15.26 -11.75
C ALA A 115 -5.80 15.59 -12.04
N LEU A 116 -4.87 15.17 -11.17
CA LEU A 116 -3.43 15.33 -11.41
C LEU A 116 -2.98 14.54 -12.63
N LEU A 117 -3.46 13.31 -12.80
CA LEU A 117 -3.15 12.50 -13.99
C LEU A 117 -3.66 13.18 -15.26
N SER A 118 -4.93 13.66 -15.27
CA SER A 118 -5.50 14.32 -16.43
C SER A 118 -4.71 15.57 -16.81
N ALA A 119 -4.39 16.42 -15.84
CA ALA A 119 -3.59 17.65 -16.06
C ALA A 119 -2.17 17.33 -16.59
N PHE A 120 -1.53 16.28 -16.04
CA PHE A 120 -0.23 15.79 -16.50
C PHE A 120 -0.30 15.32 -17.97
N LEU A 121 -1.27 14.50 -18.33
CA LEU A 121 -1.43 14.00 -19.70
C LEU A 121 -1.73 15.13 -20.69
N GLU A 122 -2.55 16.12 -20.31
CA GLU A 122 -2.83 17.29 -21.12
C GLU A 122 -1.57 18.14 -21.35
N ASP A 123 -0.75 18.35 -20.34
CA ASP A 123 0.50 19.07 -20.45
C ASP A 123 1.49 18.33 -21.37
N ARG A 124 1.66 17.01 -21.16
CA ARG A 124 2.53 16.18 -22.00
C ARG A 124 2.04 16.11 -23.45
N ALA A 125 0.73 16.09 -23.69
CA ALA A 125 0.16 16.15 -25.05
C ALA A 125 0.52 17.45 -25.77
N ARG A 126 0.40 18.60 -25.10
CA ARG A 126 0.78 19.91 -25.67
C ARG A 126 2.26 19.98 -26.04
N ARG A 127 3.12 19.26 -25.31
CA ARG A 127 4.58 19.21 -25.56
C ARG A 127 4.97 18.11 -26.56
N GLY A 128 4.02 17.27 -27.01
CA GLY A 128 4.31 16.13 -27.87
C GLY A 128 5.15 15.03 -27.19
N ALA A 129 5.06 14.91 -25.86
CA ALA A 129 5.89 14.04 -25.01
C ALA A 129 5.02 13.18 -24.07
N LEU A 130 3.94 12.58 -24.60
CA LEU A 130 3.06 11.71 -23.84
C LEU A 130 3.83 10.53 -23.26
N PRO A 131 3.51 10.10 -22.00
CA PRO A 131 4.08 8.88 -21.45
C PRO A 131 3.63 7.67 -22.26
N LYS A 132 4.45 6.64 -22.29
CA LYS A 132 4.15 5.39 -23.02
C LYS A 132 3.03 4.60 -22.37
N ALA A 133 2.96 4.61 -21.04
CA ALA A 133 1.95 3.92 -20.24
C ALA A 133 1.68 4.67 -18.92
N VAL A 134 0.55 4.33 -18.31
CA VAL A 134 0.22 4.64 -16.91
C VAL A 134 0.16 3.32 -16.16
N VAL A 135 0.86 3.22 -15.02
CA VAL A 135 0.73 2.12 -14.06
C VAL A 135 -0.09 2.62 -12.88
N LEU A 136 -1.33 2.21 -12.82
CA LEU A 136 -2.28 2.54 -11.77
C LEU A 136 -2.22 1.46 -10.70
N VAL A 137 -1.97 1.86 -9.44
CA VAL A 137 -1.97 0.94 -8.30
C VAL A 137 -3.32 0.98 -7.60
N HIS A 138 -3.77 -0.16 -7.07
CA HIS A 138 -4.95 -0.29 -6.21
C HIS A 138 -4.46 -0.60 -4.79
N ILE A 139 -4.27 0.48 -3.98
CA ILE A 139 -3.54 0.41 -2.73
C ILE A 139 -4.32 -0.30 -1.61
N TYR A 140 -3.67 -1.15 -0.82
CA TYR A 140 -4.18 -1.84 0.38
C TYR A 140 -5.49 -2.62 0.21
N GLY A 141 -5.90 -2.89 -1.05
CA GLY A 141 -7.15 -3.59 -1.35
C GLY A 141 -8.32 -2.65 -1.68
N GLN A 142 -8.04 -1.35 -1.88
CA GLN A 142 -8.99 -0.33 -2.32
C GLN A 142 -8.77 -0.02 -3.80
N SER A 143 -9.82 -0.11 -4.63
CA SER A 143 -9.75 0.33 -6.03
C SER A 143 -9.58 1.84 -6.14
N ALA A 144 -8.78 2.27 -7.11
CA ALA A 144 -8.77 3.66 -7.56
C ALA A 144 -10.12 4.06 -8.20
N ASP A 145 -10.36 5.35 -8.37
CA ASP A 145 -11.46 5.84 -9.21
C ASP A 145 -11.09 5.67 -10.69
N LEU A 146 -11.54 4.56 -11.27
CA LEU A 146 -11.12 4.12 -12.59
C LEU A 146 -11.74 4.92 -13.73
N ASP A 147 -13.02 5.33 -13.65
CA ASP A 147 -13.68 5.98 -14.78
C ASP A 147 -12.96 7.23 -15.29
N PRO A 148 -12.60 8.22 -14.45
CA PRO A 148 -11.88 9.40 -14.92
C PRO A 148 -10.46 9.07 -15.40
N ILE A 149 -9.80 8.07 -14.79
CA ILE A 149 -8.45 7.63 -15.19
C ILE A 149 -8.49 6.97 -16.57
N VAL A 150 -9.44 6.05 -16.79
CA VAL A 150 -9.67 5.38 -18.08
C VAL A 150 -9.99 6.43 -19.15
N ALA A 151 -10.88 7.39 -18.85
CA ALA A 151 -11.25 8.46 -19.78
C ALA A 151 -10.04 9.34 -20.16
N ALA A 152 -9.20 9.70 -19.19
CA ALA A 152 -7.98 10.48 -19.42
C ALA A 152 -6.97 9.70 -20.29
N CYS A 153 -6.71 8.44 -19.99
CA CYS A 153 -5.82 7.59 -20.79
C CYS A 153 -6.35 7.39 -22.21
N ALA A 154 -7.65 7.12 -22.38
CA ALA A 154 -8.27 6.91 -23.68
C ALA A 154 -8.21 8.17 -24.56
N ARG A 155 -8.48 9.37 -24.01
CA ARG A 155 -8.39 10.65 -24.70
C ARG A 155 -7.03 10.87 -25.35
N HIS A 156 -5.97 10.46 -24.66
CA HIS A 156 -4.59 10.66 -25.12
C HIS A 156 -3.99 9.41 -25.76
N ARG A 157 -4.73 8.29 -25.86
CA ARG A 157 -4.26 6.99 -26.35
C ARG A 157 -3.04 6.48 -25.61
N VAL A 158 -2.96 6.72 -24.30
CA VAL A 158 -1.95 6.19 -23.42
C VAL A 158 -2.43 4.86 -22.84
N THR A 159 -1.58 3.86 -22.83
CA THR A 159 -1.93 2.53 -22.32
C THR A 159 -2.05 2.56 -20.79
N LEU A 160 -3.22 2.13 -20.27
CA LEU A 160 -3.44 1.92 -18.84
C LEU A 160 -3.07 0.48 -18.47
N LEU A 161 -2.19 0.32 -17.48
CA LEU A 161 -1.82 -0.92 -16.81
C LEU A 161 -2.27 -0.83 -15.35
N GLU A 162 -2.89 -1.90 -14.84
CA GLU A 162 -3.34 -1.96 -13.47
C GLU A 162 -2.42 -2.84 -12.62
N ASP A 163 -1.85 -2.27 -11.58
CA ASP A 163 -1.20 -3.01 -10.51
C ASP A 163 -2.25 -3.34 -9.42
N ALA A 164 -2.89 -4.49 -9.57
CA ALA A 164 -3.88 -5.03 -8.65
C ALA A 164 -3.25 -6.01 -7.63
N THR A 165 -1.92 -5.94 -7.41
CA THR A 165 -1.19 -6.87 -6.53
C THR A 165 -1.62 -6.83 -5.07
N GLU A 166 -2.39 -5.84 -4.66
CA GLU A 166 -2.96 -5.68 -3.33
C GLU A 166 -4.49 -5.78 -3.29
N ALA A 167 -5.15 -5.88 -4.46
CA ALA A 167 -6.58 -5.66 -4.60
C ALA A 167 -7.40 -6.88 -5.04
N LEU A 168 -6.82 -8.09 -5.03
CA LEU A 168 -7.57 -9.30 -5.36
C LEU A 168 -8.78 -9.47 -4.41
N GLY A 169 -9.98 -9.59 -4.98
CA GLY A 169 -11.25 -9.67 -4.26
C GLY A 169 -11.91 -8.32 -3.97
N SER A 170 -11.29 -7.18 -4.34
CA SER A 170 -11.94 -5.88 -4.35
C SER A 170 -12.81 -5.70 -5.60
N THR A 171 -13.67 -4.67 -5.59
CA THR A 171 -14.47 -4.32 -6.76
C THR A 171 -14.44 -2.82 -7.05
N TYR A 172 -14.64 -2.48 -8.31
CA TYR A 172 -14.96 -1.14 -8.79
C TYR A 172 -16.24 -1.22 -9.60
N LYS A 173 -17.34 -0.68 -9.08
CA LYS A 173 -18.68 -0.72 -9.72
C LYS A 173 -19.09 -2.14 -10.18
N GLY A 174 -18.71 -3.15 -9.38
CA GLY A 174 -19.01 -4.56 -9.64
C GLY A 174 -17.96 -5.31 -10.47
N LEU A 175 -16.98 -4.65 -11.07
CA LEU A 175 -15.87 -5.25 -11.81
C LEU A 175 -14.66 -5.46 -10.89
N ALA A 176 -13.81 -6.43 -11.17
CA ALA A 176 -12.57 -6.64 -10.46
C ALA A 176 -11.48 -5.66 -10.96
N PRO A 177 -10.83 -4.85 -10.10
CA PRO A 177 -9.63 -4.13 -10.47
C PRO A 177 -8.57 -5.07 -11.02
N GLY A 178 -7.86 -4.63 -12.06
CA GLY A 178 -6.95 -5.46 -12.85
C GLY A 178 -7.58 -6.02 -14.14
N THR A 179 -8.90 -5.83 -14.34
CA THR A 179 -9.60 -6.28 -15.58
C THR A 179 -10.12 -5.12 -16.43
N ILE A 180 -9.85 -3.86 -16.05
CA ILE A 180 -10.41 -2.67 -16.68
C ILE A 180 -9.38 -1.99 -17.60
N GLY A 181 -8.11 -1.97 -17.20
CA GLY A 181 -7.00 -1.54 -18.03
C GLY A 181 -6.66 -2.59 -19.12
N ARG A 182 -5.69 -2.26 -19.96
CA ARG A 182 -5.27 -3.17 -21.04
C ARG A 182 -4.64 -4.47 -20.51
N LEU A 183 -3.91 -4.39 -19.40
CA LEU A 183 -3.26 -5.51 -18.71
C LEU A 183 -3.35 -5.26 -17.21
N GLY A 184 -3.62 -6.32 -16.45
CA GLY A 184 -3.65 -6.31 -15.00
C GLY A 184 -2.65 -7.28 -14.39
N ALA A 185 -1.94 -6.82 -13.36
CA ALA A 185 -0.95 -7.62 -12.63
C ALA A 185 -1.41 -7.93 -11.21
N PHE A 186 -1.24 -9.18 -10.78
CA PHE A 186 -1.55 -9.65 -9.44
C PHE A 186 -0.34 -10.31 -8.79
N SER A 187 -0.33 -10.36 -7.45
CA SER A 187 0.75 -10.96 -6.68
C SER A 187 0.22 -11.98 -5.68
N PHE A 188 0.95 -13.07 -5.55
CA PHE A 188 0.70 -14.14 -4.60
C PHE A 188 1.88 -14.33 -3.63
N ASN A 189 2.56 -13.22 -3.29
CA ASN A 189 3.61 -13.24 -2.27
C ASN A 189 3.05 -13.65 -0.90
N GLY A 190 3.92 -14.10 0.02
CA GLY A 190 3.55 -14.71 1.30
C GLY A 190 2.56 -13.92 2.17
N ASN A 191 2.58 -12.59 2.09
CA ASN A 191 1.71 -11.70 2.86
C ASN A 191 0.41 -11.28 2.15
N LYS A 192 0.20 -11.70 0.89
CA LYS A 192 -1.00 -11.32 0.11
C LYS A 192 -2.24 -12.07 0.59
N ILE A 193 -3.41 -11.61 0.16
CA ILE A 193 -4.71 -12.19 0.55
C ILE A 193 -4.86 -13.64 0.09
N VAL A 194 -4.28 -13.96 -1.06
CA VAL A 194 -4.05 -15.30 -1.61
C VAL A 194 -2.55 -15.43 -1.82
N THR A 195 -1.94 -16.49 -1.32
CA THR A 195 -0.50 -16.72 -1.47
C THR A 195 -0.19 -18.04 -2.17
N THR A 196 0.89 -18.02 -2.94
CA THR A 196 1.55 -19.23 -3.45
C THR A 196 2.99 -19.33 -2.91
N SER A 197 3.29 -18.75 -1.73
CA SER A 197 4.64 -18.47 -1.23
C SER A 197 5.31 -17.34 -2.03
N GLY A 198 5.42 -17.48 -3.31
CA GLY A 198 5.82 -16.47 -4.29
C GLY A 198 5.14 -16.78 -5.61
N GLY A 199 4.67 -15.74 -6.30
CA GLY A 199 3.96 -15.89 -7.57
C GLY A 199 3.25 -14.60 -7.98
N GLY A 200 2.72 -14.60 -9.18
CA GLY A 200 1.90 -13.55 -9.74
C GLY A 200 1.04 -14.05 -10.90
N MET A 201 0.17 -13.18 -11.38
CA MET A 201 -0.66 -13.43 -12.56
C MET A 201 -0.69 -12.15 -13.39
N LEU A 202 -0.56 -12.30 -14.70
CA LEU A 202 -0.86 -11.24 -15.66
C LEU A 202 -2.13 -11.62 -16.42
N VAL A 203 -3.07 -10.67 -16.52
CA VAL A 203 -4.36 -10.88 -17.18
C VAL A 203 -4.61 -9.83 -18.25
N SER A 204 -5.42 -10.20 -19.24
CA SER A 204 -5.94 -9.31 -20.30
C SER A 204 -7.10 -9.97 -21.00
N ASP A 205 -7.96 -9.17 -21.63
CA ASP A 205 -8.97 -9.67 -22.58
C ASP A 205 -8.38 -9.88 -24.00
N ASP A 206 -7.14 -9.47 -24.23
CA ASP A 206 -6.43 -9.67 -25.50
C ASP A 206 -5.59 -10.96 -25.43
N GLU A 207 -6.09 -12.02 -26.11
CA GLU A 207 -5.44 -13.32 -26.17
C GLU A 207 -4.00 -13.24 -26.70
N ALA A 208 -3.77 -12.40 -27.71
CA ALA A 208 -2.44 -12.26 -28.31
C ALA A 208 -1.42 -11.69 -27.32
N LEU A 209 -1.83 -10.76 -26.46
CA LEU A 209 -0.96 -10.23 -25.41
C LEU A 209 -0.60 -11.31 -24.37
N ILE A 210 -1.56 -12.12 -23.95
CA ILE A 210 -1.29 -13.19 -22.96
C ILE A 210 -0.48 -14.33 -23.58
N ALA A 211 -0.72 -14.67 -24.85
CA ALA A 211 0.13 -15.64 -25.58
C ALA A 211 1.58 -15.15 -25.70
N HIS A 212 1.79 -13.87 -26.00
CA HIS A 212 3.11 -13.26 -26.07
C HIS A 212 3.76 -13.18 -24.66
N ALA A 213 3.00 -12.79 -23.62
CA ALA A 213 3.49 -12.84 -22.24
C ALA A 213 3.97 -14.24 -21.85
N ARG A 214 3.21 -15.29 -22.22
CA ARG A 214 3.57 -16.68 -21.97
C ARG A 214 4.85 -17.09 -22.68
N LYS A 215 5.03 -16.66 -23.95
CA LYS A 215 6.27 -16.85 -24.70
C LYS A 215 7.46 -16.16 -24.00
N LEU A 216 7.32 -14.89 -23.67
CA LEU A 216 8.35 -14.12 -22.96
C LEU A 216 8.71 -14.75 -21.60
N ALA A 217 7.71 -15.24 -20.84
CA ALA A 217 7.91 -15.87 -19.53
C ALA A 217 8.63 -17.24 -19.63
N THR A 218 8.73 -17.83 -20.80
CA THR A 218 9.42 -19.09 -21.12
C THR A 218 10.63 -18.87 -22.01
N GLN A 219 11.45 -17.88 -21.66
CA GLN A 219 12.68 -17.48 -22.38
C GLN A 219 12.46 -17.10 -23.86
N ALA A 220 11.24 -16.76 -24.27
CA ALA A 220 10.86 -16.47 -25.65
C ALA A 220 11.23 -17.59 -26.64
N ARG A 221 11.13 -18.85 -26.21
CA ARG A 221 11.44 -20.01 -27.04
C ARG A 221 10.44 -20.15 -28.19
N GLU A 222 10.98 -20.36 -29.41
CA GLU A 222 10.17 -20.63 -30.59
C GLU A 222 9.68 -22.09 -30.61
N PRO A 223 8.56 -22.38 -31.33
CA PRO A 223 8.02 -23.72 -31.48
C PRO A 223 8.84 -24.48 -32.55
N ALA A 224 10.12 -24.76 -32.26
CA ALA A 224 11.02 -25.50 -33.14
C ALA A 224 11.55 -26.76 -32.42
N PRO A 225 12.02 -27.80 -33.17
CA PRO A 225 12.63 -28.98 -32.56
C PRO A 225 13.92 -28.68 -31.76
N HIS A 226 14.63 -27.67 -32.15
CA HIS A 226 15.81 -27.13 -31.46
C HIS A 226 15.45 -25.88 -30.66
N TYR A 227 16.34 -25.43 -29.76
CA TYR A 227 16.16 -24.17 -29.04
C TYR A 227 16.50 -23.02 -29.98
N GLU A 228 15.47 -22.25 -30.34
CA GLU A 228 15.56 -21.03 -31.13
C GLU A 228 14.88 -19.88 -30.42
N HIS A 229 15.48 -18.70 -30.48
CA HIS A 229 15.00 -17.50 -29.80
C HIS A 229 15.15 -16.32 -30.77
N THR A 230 14.00 -15.71 -31.16
CA THR A 230 13.97 -14.51 -32.02
C THR A 230 13.84 -13.21 -31.23
N GLU A 231 13.59 -13.31 -29.94
CA GLU A 231 13.52 -12.19 -29.00
C GLU A 231 14.07 -12.58 -27.62
N ILE A 232 14.37 -11.59 -26.80
CA ILE A 232 14.84 -11.82 -25.43
C ILE A 232 13.63 -12.13 -24.54
N GLY A 233 13.69 -13.26 -23.83
CA GLY A 233 12.68 -13.67 -22.87
C GLY A 233 13.27 -13.91 -21.48
N TYR A 234 12.42 -14.36 -20.57
CA TYR A 234 12.70 -14.46 -19.13
C TYR A 234 12.29 -15.83 -18.60
N ASN A 235 12.90 -16.26 -17.52
CA ASN A 235 12.45 -17.43 -16.77
C ASN A 235 11.46 -16.99 -15.68
N TYR A 236 10.22 -16.68 -16.11
CA TYR A 236 9.19 -16.09 -15.26
C TYR A 236 7.97 -16.97 -15.05
N ARG A 237 7.98 -18.24 -15.47
CA ARG A 237 6.84 -19.15 -15.25
C ARG A 237 6.67 -19.51 -13.78
N LEU A 238 5.42 -19.62 -13.35
CA LEU A 238 5.07 -20.15 -12.04
C LEU A 238 5.28 -21.66 -11.99
N SER A 239 5.82 -22.18 -10.89
CA SER A 239 5.92 -23.64 -10.64
C SER A 239 4.54 -24.28 -10.47
N ASN A 240 4.36 -25.51 -10.97
CA ASN A 240 3.14 -26.29 -10.81
C ASN A 240 2.83 -26.57 -9.32
N VAL A 241 3.86 -26.73 -8.48
CA VAL A 241 3.70 -26.90 -7.03
C VAL A 241 3.13 -25.62 -6.38
N LEU A 242 3.62 -24.45 -6.80
CA LEU A 242 3.12 -23.17 -6.29
C LEU A 242 1.72 -22.87 -6.84
N ALA A 243 1.43 -23.23 -8.08
CA ALA A 243 0.07 -23.12 -8.64
C ALA A 243 -0.93 -24.03 -7.89
N ALA A 244 -0.51 -25.21 -7.47
CA ALA A 244 -1.32 -26.10 -6.63
C ALA A 244 -1.70 -25.43 -5.29
N ILE A 245 -0.75 -24.76 -4.63
CA ILE A 245 -1.04 -23.94 -3.44
C ILE A 245 -2.06 -22.85 -3.80
N GLY A 246 -1.84 -22.11 -4.92
CA GLY A 246 -2.70 -21.02 -5.38
C GLY A 246 -4.15 -21.43 -5.58
N ARG A 247 -4.40 -22.61 -6.15
CA ARG A 247 -5.75 -23.17 -6.31
C ARG A 247 -6.46 -23.36 -4.97
N GLY A 248 -5.77 -23.97 -3.98
CA GLY A 248 -6.32 -24.13 -2.63
C GLY A 248 -6.63 -22.80 -1.94
N GLN A 249 -5.77 -21.82 -2.13
CA GLN A 249 -5.95 -20.46 -1.59
C GLN A 249 -7.09 -19.71 -2.29
N LEU A 250 -7.18 -19.79 -3.62
CA LEU A 250 -8.20 -19.10 -4.43
C LEU A 250 -9.61 -19.58 -4.08
N ALA A 251 -9.78 -20.88 -3.82
CA ALA A 251 -11.06 -21.48 -3.45
C ALA A 251 -11.70 -20.85 -2.19
N VAL A 252 -10.91 -20.19 -1.34
CA VAL A 252 -11.39 -19.57 -0.10
C VAL A 252 -11.25 -18.05 -0.09
N LEU A 253 -10.99 -17.41 -1.23
CA LEU A 253 -10.77 -15.96 -1.36
C LEU A 253 -11.84 -15.15 -0.65
N GLU A 254 -13.13 -15.41 -0.91
CA GLU A 254 -14.23 -14.63 -0.33
C GLU A 254 -14.29 -14.73 1.20
N SER A 255 -13.97 -15.90 1.74
CA SER A 255 -13.88 -16.06 3.20
C SER A 255 -12.72 -15.27 3.81
N ARG A 256 -11.61 -15.11 3.05
CA ARG A 256 -10.46 -14.29 3.47
C ARG A 256 -10.79 -12.81 3.46
N VAL A 257 -11.48 -12.33 2.42
CA VAL A 257 -12.00 -10.94 2.35
C VAL A 257 -12.94 -10.67 3.52
N THR A 258 -13.92 -11.54 3.72
CA THR A 258 -14.90 -11.42 4.81
C THR A 258 -14.23 -11.35 6.18
N ALA A 259 -13.24 -12.21 6.45
CA ALA A 259 -12.50 -12.20 7.71
C ALA A 259 -11.71 -10.91 7.93
N ARG A 260 -11.04 -10.39 6.89
CA ARG A 260 -10.29 -9.12 6.97
C ARG A 260 -11.22 -7.92 7.18
N ARG A 261 -12.36 -7.88 6.50
CA ARG A 261 -13.37 -6.84 6.71
C ARG A 261 -13.94 -6.89 8.13
N ARG A 262 -14.22 -8.09 8.65
CA ARG A 262 -14.63 -8.28 10.07
C ARG A 262 -13.56 -7.75 11.02
N ASN A 263 -12.28 -8.05 10.80
CA ASN A 263 -11.18 -7.56 11.63
C ASN A 263 -11.14 -6.01 11.65
N TYR A 264 -11.32 -5.38 10.48
CA TYR A 264 -11.41 -3.92 10.36
C TYR A 264 -12.58 -3.36 11.19
N GLU A 265 -13.79 -3.93 11.09
CA GLU A 265 -14.95 -3.46 11.84
C GLU A 265 -14.77 -3.62 13.36
N LEU A 266 -14.12 -4.70 13.81
CA LEU A 266 -13.79 -4.89 15.22
C LEU A 266 -12.81 -3.82 15.72
N TYR A 267 -11.76 -3.49 14.95
CA TYR A 267 -10.85 -2.38 15.29
C TYR A 267 -11.59 -1.05 15.32
N ARG A 268 -12.41 -0.78 14.30
CA ARG A 268 -13.17 0.48 14.19
C ARG A 268 -14.09 0.67 15.40
N ALA A 269 -14.80 -0.37 15.81
CA ALA A 269 -15.64 -0.34 16.99
C ALA A 269 -14.82 -0.18 18.29
N ALA A 270 -13.72 -0.93 18.44
CA ALA A 270 -12.91 -0.89 19.63
C ALA A 270 -12.13 0.42 19.82
N LEU A 271 -11.82 1.12 18.73
CA LEU A 271 -11.01 2.34 18.74
C LEU A 271 -11.82 3.60 18.41
N ALA A 272 -13.15 3.51 18.35
CA ALA A 272 -14.04 4.62 17.96
C ALA A 272 -13.90 5.89 18.82
N GLU A 273 -13.57 5.73 20.10
CA GLU A 273 -13.39 6.84 21.05
C GLU A 273 -11.95 7.34 21.16
N VAL A 274 -11.04 6.79 20.36
CA VAL A 274 -9.64 7.20 20.36
C VAL A 274 -9.46 8.39 19.42
N GLU A 275 -9.50 9.60 20.01
CA GLU A 275 -9.31 10.84 19.25
C GLU A 275 -7.91 10.89 18.62
N GLY A 276 -7.82 11.45 17.41
CA GLY A 276 -6.58 11.59 16.65
C GLY A 276 -6.16 10.31 15.95
N LEU A 277 -7.03 9.29 15.89
CA LEU A 277 -6.83 8.08 15.11
C LEU A 277 -7.96 7.97 14.09
N GLU A 278 -7.61 7.90 12.80
CA GLU A 278 -8.55 7.78 11.69
C GLU A 278 -8.23 6.54 10.87
N PHE A 279 -9.27 5.84 10.42
CA PHE A 279 -9.12 4.67 9.56
C PHE A 279 -9.12 5.06 8.09
N MET A 280 -8.32 4.36 7.28
CA MET A 280 -8.39 4.47 5.82
C MET A 280 -9.84 4.34 5.36
N PRO A 281 -10.38 5.31 4.60
CA PRO A 281 -11.76 5.28 4.15
C PRO A 281 -12.05 4.10 3.20
N GLU A 282 -13.32 3.85 2.95
CA GLU A 282 -13.78 2.98 1.88
C GLU A 282 -14.50 3.85 0.86
N ALA A 283 -13.97 3.90 -0.36
CA ALA A 283 -14.54 4.70 -1.42
C ALA A 283 -15.91 4.15 -1.86
N HIS A 284 -16.82 5.05 -2.20
CA HIS A 284 -18.22 4.71 -2.48
C HIS A 284 -18.42 3.92 -3.78
N TRP A 285 -17.43 3.87 -4.65
CA TRP A 285 -17.51 3.20 -5.96
C TRP A 285 -17.20 1.71 -5.93
N GLY A 286 -16.78 1.16 -4.79
CA GLY A 286 -16.38 -0.24 -4.76
C GLY A 286 -16.27 -0.86 -3.38
N ARG A 287 -15.93 -2.14 -3.36
CA ARG A 287 -15.68 -2.91 -2.15
C ARG A 287 -14.19 -2.97 -1.87
N HIS A 288 -13.79 -2.46 -0.72
CA HIS A 288 -12.41 -2.58 -0.21
C HIS A 288 -12.21 -3.96 0.46
N THR A 289 -11.15 -4.69 0.12
CA THR A 289 -10.87 -6.00 0.76
C THR A 289 -10.32 -5.89 2.17
N ARG A 290 -9.81 -4.71 2.54
CA ARG A 290 -9.09 -4.50 3.80
C ARG A 290 -7.88 -5.45 3.93
N TRP A 291 -7.12 -5.62 2.81
CA TRP A 291 -5.88 -6.40 2.84
C TRP A 291 -4.99 -5.99 4.01
N HIS A 292 -4.85 -4.69 4.23
CA HIS A 292 -4.38 -4.14 5.49
C HIS A 292 -5.45 -3.24 6.11
N THR A 293 -5.61 -3.31 7.43
CA THR A 293 -6.28 -2.29 8.21
C THR A 293 -5.26 -1.18 8.44
N VAL A 294 -5.50 -0.02 7.87
CA VAL A 294 -4.60 1.13 7.94
C VAL A 294 -5.25 2.26 8.72
N VAL A 295 -4.46 2.90 9.58
CA VAL A 295 -4.87 4.07 10.36
C VAL A 295 -3.88 5.21 10.13
N THR A 296 -4.36 6.45 10.25
CA THR A 296 -3.54 7.64 10.40
C THR A 296 -3.64 8.15 11.84
N ILE A 297 -2.57 8.77 12.32
CA ILE A 297 -2.47 9.24 13.70
C ILE A 297 -2.08 10.72 13.66
N ASP A 298 -2.96 11.59 14.16
CA ASP A 298 -2.65 13.00 14.39
C ASP A 298 -1.88 13.13 15.71
N PRO A 299 -0.57 13.41 15.69
CA PRO A 299 0.23 13.44 16.90
C PRO A 299 -0.15 14.57 17.84
N THR A 300 -0.80 15.63 17.34
CA THR A 300 -1.24 16.77 18.19
C THR A 300 -2.44 16.38 19.04
N THR A 301 -3.33 15.59 18.51
CA THR A 301 -4.54 15.12 19.20
C THR A 301 -4.28 13.81 19.95
N ALA A 302 -3.59 12.84 19.35
CA ALA A 302 -3.29 11.56 19.98
C ALA A 302 -2.22 11.66 21.10
N GLY A 303 -1.30 12.64 21.01
CA GLY A 303 -0.17 12.77 21.91
C GLY A 303 0.96 11.75 21.67
N VAL A 304 0.86 11.00 20.56
CA VAL A 304 1.85 10.05 20.04
C VAL A 304 1.87 10.15 18.53
N ASP A 305 3.01 9.88 17.91
CA ASP A 305 3.09 9.67 16.47
C ASP A 305 2.98 8.17 16.11
N HIS A 306 2.99 7.88 14.80
CA HIS A 306 2.88 6.51 14.29
C HIS A 306 4.08 5.65 14.68
N GLU A 307 5.27 6.21 14.83
CA GLU A 307 6.48 5.48 15.22
C GLU A 307 6.50 5.17 16.72
N ASP A 308 6.08 6.12 17.57
CA ASP A 308 5.87 5.89 19.01
C ASP A 308 4.91 4.71 19.22
N LEU A 309 3.79 4.70 18.47
CA LEU A 309 2.79 3.61 18.55
C LEU A 309 3.35 2.29 18.02
N ARG A 310 4.06 2.31 16.89
CA ARG A 310 4.71 1.13 16.34
C ARG A 310 5.69 0.50 17.33
N MET A 311 6.52 1.32 17.96
CA MET A 311 7.50 0.84 18.94
C MET A 311 6.83 0.25 20.20
N ALA A 312 5.74 0.87 20.66
CA ALA A 312 4.98 0.38 21.81
C ALA A 312 4.33 -0.99 21.51
N LEU A 313 3.76 -1.15 20.32
CA LEU A 313 3.16 -2.42 19.87
C LEU A 313 4.23 -3.50 19.68
N GLU A 314 5.37 -3.18 19.09
CA GLU A 314 6.50 -4.12 18.94
C GLU A 314 7.00 -4.62 20.29
N ALA A 315 7.07 -3.73 21.31
CA ALA A 315 7.44 -4.11 22.68
C ALA A 315 6.47 -5.12 23.31
N GLU A 316 5.23 -5.16 22.82
CA GLU A 316 4.21 -6.13 23.21
C GLU A 316 4.12 -7.34 22.26
N ASN A 317 5.11 -7.52 21.38
CA ASN A 317 5.17 -8.60 20.41
C ASN A 317 4.02 -8.55 19.37
N ILE A 318 3.63 -7.34 18.95
CA ILE A 318 2.63 -7.06 17.94
C ILE A 318 3.32 -6.37 16.75
N GLU A 319 3.31 -7.02 15.58
CA GLU A 319 3.90 -6.46 14.36
C GLU A 319 2.98 -5.40 13.74
N THR A 320 3.53 -4.22 13.52
CA THR A 320 2.92 -3.16 12.72
C THR A 320 3.96 -2.59 11.75
N ARG A 321 3.53 -1.93 10.70
CA ARG A 321 4.42 -1.30 9.72
C ARG A 321 3.93 0.10 9.39
N PRO A 322 4.82 1.09 9.23
CA PRO A 322 4.45 2.33 8.57
C PRO A 322 3.81 2.02 7.22
N VAL A 323 2.94 2.89 6.75
CA VAL A 323 2.45 2.79 5.36
C VAL A 323 3.59 2.93 4.36
N TRP A 324 3.35 2.63 3.09
CA TRP A 324 4.39 2.73 2.07
C TRP A 324 5.02 4.11 2.05
N LYS A 325 6.35 4.16 2.14
CA LYS A 325 7.08 5.41 1.88
C LYS A 325 6.91 5.77 0.41
N PRO A 326 6.40 6.97 0.08
CA PRO A 326 6.17 7.38 -1.30
C PRO A 326 7.41 7.20 -2.18
N MET A 327 7.21 6.77 -3.42
CA MET A 327 8.32 6.43 -4.32
C MET A 327 9.20 7.65 -4.64
N HIS A 328 8.62 8.85 -4.78
CA HIS A 328 9.40 10.08 -4.97
C HIS A 328 10.30 10.45 -3.76
N ARG A 329 10.06 9.84 -2.59
CA ARG A 329 10.90 9.96 -1.38
C ARG A 329 11.92 8.85 -1.24
N GLN A 330 11.92 7.86 -2.12
CA GLN A 330 12.91 6.78 -2.07
C GLN A 330 14.24 7.26 -2.65
N PRO A 331 15.39 7.02 -1.98
CA PRO A 331 16.69 7.47 -2.46
C PRO A 331 17.03 7.00 -3.88
N VAL A 332 16.58 5.79 -4.26
CA VAL A 332 16.81 5.20 -5.58
C VAL A 332 16.11 5.95 -6.72
N PHE A 333 15.07 6.73 -6.42
CA PHE A 333 14.31 7.54 -7.36
C PHE A 333 14.53 9.05 -7.18
N ALA A 334 15.60 9.43 -6.47
CA ALA A 334 15.95 10.84 -6.29
C ALA A 334 16.16 11.52 -7.66
N GLY A 335 15.47 12.65 -7.87
CA GLY A 335 15.51 13.40 -9.13
C GLY A 335 14.48 12.97 -10.18
N CYS A 336 13.67 11.92 -9.93
CA CYS A 336 12.49 11.65 -10.74
C CYS A 336 11.40 12.71 -10.50
N GLU A 337 10.65 13.03 -11.55
CA GLU A 337 9.56 14.01 -11.50
C GLU A 337 8.39 13.47 -10.66
N CYS A 338 7.79 14.34 -9.86
CA CYS A 338 6.57 14.05 -9.10
C CYS A 338 5.55 15.16 -9.32
N ILE A 339 4.33 14.77 -9.66
CA ILE A 339 3.18 15.67 -9.83
C ILE A 339 2.35 15.60 -8.56
N GLY A 340 2.33 16.67 -7.78
CA GLY A 340 1.85 16.68 -6.39
C GLY A 340 2.89 16.11 -5.43
N GLY A 341 2.48 15.27 -4.51
CA GLY A 341 3.31 14.60 -3.51
C GLY A 341 2.85 14.85 -2.08
N ASP A 342 2.07 15.90 -1.84
CA ASP A 342 1.67 16.34 -0.50
C ASP A 342 0.75 15.35 0.21
N VAL A 343 -0.15 14.68 -0.51
CA VAL A 343 -1.08 13.72 0.08
C VAL A 343 -0.34 12.45 0.49
N ALA A 344 0.48 11.90 -0.40
CA ALA A 344 1.27 10.71 -0.10
C ALA A 344 2.28 10.95 1.03
N ASP A 345 2.90 12.14 1.09
CA ASP A 345 3.79 12.55 2.17
C ASP A 345 3.06 12.63 3.52
N ALA A 346 1.87 13.25 3.54
CA ALA A 346 1.05 13.35 4.75
C ALA A 346 0.61 11.95 5.25
N LEU A 347 0.20 11.07 4.33
CA LEU A 347 -0.13 9.69 4.67
C LEU A 347 1.06 8.95 5.26
N PHE A 348 2.24 9.08 4.68
CA PHE A 348 3.45 8.44 5.20
C PHE A 348 3.86 8.98 6.57
N ALA A 349 3.71 10.29 6.78
CA ALA A 349 4.06 10.93 8.06
C ALA A 349 3.16 10.50 9.24
N THR A 350 1.98 9.94 8.96
CA THR A 350 0.99 9.64 9.99
C THR A 350 0.47 8.20 9.96
N GLY A 351 0.75 7.45 8.89
CA GLY A 351 0.09 6.19 8.60
C GLY A 351 0.75 4.96 9.23
N LEU A 352 -0.09 4.04 9.72
CA LEU A 352 0.35 2.78 10.31
C LEU A 352 -0.59 1.63 9.86
N CYS A 353 0.01 0.55 9.39
CA CYS A 353 -0.68 -0.71 9.09
C CYS A 353 -0.78 -1.56 10.37
N LEU A 354 -1.99 -1.97 10.73
CA LEU A 354 -2.29 -2.83 11.87
C LEU A 354 -2.40 -4.30 11.45
N PRO A 355 -2.19 -5.27 12.34
CA PRO A 355 -2.41 -6.68 12.07
C PRO A 355 -3.79 -6.92 11.45
N SER A 356 -3.82 -7.56 10.28
CA SER A 356 -5.03 -7.68 9.45
C SER A 356 -5.26 -9.10 8.93
N GLY A 357 -4.36 -10.03 9.25
CA GLY A 357 -4.40 -11.41 8.77
C GLY A 357 -5.76 -12.07 9.02
N SER A 358 -6.27 -12.83 8.03
CA SER A 358 -7.57 -13.51 8.13
C SER A 358 -7.61 -14.61 9.19
N SER A 359 -6.47 -15.03 9.72
CA SER A 359 -6.35 -16.02 10.81
C SER A 359 -6.41 -15.42 12.21
N LEU A 360 -6.46 -14.08 12.34
CA LEU A 360 -6.52 -13.42 13.64
C LEU A 360 -7.80 -13.77 14.37
N THR A 361 -7.64 -14.10 15.65
CA THR A 361 -8.76 -14.33 16.57
C THR A 361 -9.28 -13.00 17.13
N GLU A 362 -10.47 -13.00 17.67
CA GLU A 362 -11.05 -11.85 18.35
C GLU A 362 -10.20 -11.42 19.56
N SER A 363 -9.60 -12.38 20.28
CA SER A 363 -8.64 -12.12 21.35
C SER A 363 -7.39 -11.40 20.86
N ASP A 364 -6.85 -11.75 19.68
CA ASP A 364 -5.69 -11.07 19.12
C ASP A 364 -6.04 -9.62 18.79
N LEU A 365 -7.20 -9.39 18.16
CA LEU A 365 -7.67 -8.04 17.79
C LEU A 365 -7.93 -7.18 19.02
N THR A 366 -8.54 -7.74 20.06
CA THR A 366 -8.76 -7.07 21.35
C THR A 366 -7.43 -6.66 21.97
N ARG A 367 -6.45 -7.57 21.99
CA ARG A 367 -5.11 -7.30 22.53
C ARG A 367 -4.43 -6.14 21.79
N VAL A 368 -4.51 -6.10 20.44
CA VAL A 368 -3.98 -4.99 19.64
C VAL A 368 -4.69 -3.68 19.97
N ALA A 369 -6.02 -3.67 20.00
CA ALA A 369 -6.80 -2.48 20.30
C ALA A 369 -6.54 -1.94 21.71
N ASP A 370 -6.42 -2.82 22.70
CA ASP A 370 -6.10 -2.45 24.09
C ASP A 370 -4.70 -1.85 24.21
N ALA A 371 -3.72 -2.41 23.50
CA ALA A 371 -2.37 -1.89 23.47
C ALA A 371 -2.33 -0.48 22.85
N ILE A 372 -3.05 -0.24 21.76
CA ILE A 372 -3.19 1.08 21.13
C ILE A 372 -3.81 2.08 22.13
N ARG A 373 -4.98 1.75 22.71
CA ARG A 373 -5.68 2.61 23.67
C ARG A 373 -4.80 2.97 24.85
N ARG A 374 -4.19 1.97 25.47
CA ARG A 374 -3.31 2.17 26.63
C ARG A 374 -2.15 3.10 26.29
N THR A 375 -1.47 2.87 25.16
CA THR A 375 -0.33 3.69 24.74
C THR A 375 -0.73 5.17 24.58
N ILE A 376 -1.83 5.44 23.90
CA ILE A 376 -2.33 6.81 23.67
C ILE A 376 -2.75 7.47 24.99
N LEU A 377 -3.51 6.77 25.83
CA LEU A 377 -3.97 7.30 27.11
C LEU A 377 -2.81 7.60 28.08
N GLU A 378 -1.83 6.71 28.19
CA GLU A 378 -0.65 6.93 29.05
C GLU A 378 0.19 8.13 28.59
N ARG A 379 0.38 8.30 27.29
CA ARG A 379 1.14 9.43 26.74
C ARG A 379 0.41 10.75 26.95
N ARG A 380 -0.90 10.80 26.72
CA ARG A 380 -1.74 11.97 27.01
C ARG A 380 -1.68 12.36 28.48
N ALA A 381 -1.79 11.39 29.39
CA ALA A 381 -1.68 11.64 30.84
C ALA A 381 -0.32 12.22 31.21
N ARG A 382 0.78 11.67 30.67
CA ARG A 382 2.14 12.19 30.89
C ARG A 382 2.31 13.62 30.34
N ALA A 383 1.78 13.91 29.15
CA ALA A 383 1.83 15.24 28.55
C ALA A 383 1.06 16.27 29.38
N ALA A 384 -0.14 15.90 29.86
CA ALA A 384 -0.94 16.76 30.75
C ALA A 384 -0.21 17.10 32.05
N VAL A 385 0.41 16.10 32.70
CA VAL A 385 1.21 16.31 33.92
C VAL A 385 2.42 17.22 33.64
N ALA A 386 3.15 16.99 32.54
CA ALA A 386 4.29 17.81 32.17
C ALA A 386 3.88 19.27 31.90
N THR A 387 2.73 19.49 31.25
CA THR A 387 2.19 20.84 31.02
C THR A 387 1.81 21.53 32.34
N GLN A 388 1.18 20.80 33.28
CA GLN A 388 0.82 21.32 34.57
C GLN A 388 2.06 21.71 35.38
N VAL A 389 3.11 20.90 35.38
CA VAL A 389 4.40 21.18 36.04
C VAL A 389 5.05 22.43 35.44
N ARG A 390 5.08 22.56 34.12
CA ARG A 390 5.60 23.76 33.41
C ARG A 390 4.82 25.00 33.78
N ARG A 391 3.48 24.96 33.81
CA ARG A 391 2.63 26.08 34.23
C ARG A 391 2.89 26.49 35.68
N ARG A 392 3.03 25.52 36.60
CA ARG A 392 3.36 25.80 38.02
C ARG A 392 4.72 26.45 38.14
N ARG A 393 5.76 25.96 37.45
CA ARG A 393 7.11 26.58 37.48
C ARG A 393 7.09 28.02 36.93
N ALA A 394 6.35 28.25 35.81
CA ALA A 394 6.20 29.60 35.24
C ALA A 394 5.44 30.55 36.19
N ALA A 395 4.45 30.08 36.94
CA ALA A 395 3.72 30.85 37.93
C ALA A 395 4.64 31.24 39.13
N VAL A 396 5.41 30.29 39.65
CA VAL A 396 6.37 30.54 40.72
C VAL A 396 7.43 31.56 40.28
N HIS A 397 7.93 31.45 39.05
CA HIS A 397 8.92 32.40 38.53
C HIS A 397 8.36 33.83 38.34
N ARG A 398 7.07 33.97 38.00
CA ARG A 398 6.39 35.27 37.94
C ARG A 398 6.19 35.89 39.33
N THR A 399 5.90 35.08 40.34
CA THR A 399 5.71 35.57 41.73
C THR A 399 7.04 36.02 42.36
N SER A 400 8.17 35.39 42.00
CA SER A 400 9.50 35.77 42.48
C SER A 400 10.09 36.99 41.76
N LEU A 401 9.46 37.52 40.71
CA LEU A 401 9.87 38.69 39.94
C LEU A 401 9.00 39.95 40.23
N GLN A 402 8.05 39.88 41.16
CA GLN A 402 7.39 41.11 41.65
C GLN A 402 8.30 41.77 42.67
N PRO A 403 8.84 42.99 42.39
CA PRO A 403 9.58 43.74 43.43
C PRO A 403 8.61 44.13 44.53
N ASP A 404 9.02 43.95 45.78
CA ASP A 404 8.35 44.46 46.97
C ASP A 404 8.10 45.98 46.84
N ALA A 405 6.87 46.36 46.51
CA ALA A 405 6.42 47.74 46.45
C ALA A 405 5.98 48.22 47.83
N THR A 406 6.85 48.09 48.80
CA THR A 406 6.61 48.67 50.16
C THR A 406 7.95 49.09 50.77
N ILE A 407 8.44 50.25 50.39
CA ILE A 407 9.24 51.21 51.20
C ILE A 407 9.46 52.45 50.29
N LEU A 408 8.51 53.38 50.29
CA LEU A 408 8.80 54.78 50.02
C LEU A 408 8.21 55.57 51.18
N GLY A 409 9.12 55.85 52.18
CA GLY A 409 8.90 56.84 53.22
C GLY A 409 8.75 58.22 52.59
N SER A 410 7.87 59.01 53.19
CA SER A 410 7.57 60.38 52.84
C SER A 410 8.80 61.28 52.79
N PRO A 411 8.96 62.21 51.83
CA PRO A 411 10.02 63.22 51.86
C PRO A 411 9.65 64.36 52.80
N SER A 412 10.45 64.57 53.88
CA SER A 412 10.48 65.74 54.73
C SER A 412 10.93 66.98 53.95
N HIS A 413 10.16 68.08 54.10
CA HIS A 413 10.48 69.41 53.62
C HIS A 413 11.81 69.89 54.13
N VAL A 414 12.76 70.24 53.25
CA VAL A 414 13.90 71.17 53.59
C VAL A 414 13.82 72.37 52.66
N ARG A 415 13.64 73.57 53.28
CA ARG A 415 13.68 74.92 52.67
C ARG A 415 15.06 75.19 52.06
N ARG A 416 15.10 75.74 50.92
CA ARG A 416 16.28 76.42 50.31
C ARG A 416 16.40 77.82 50.86
N PRO A 417 17.59 78.34 51.24
CA PRO A 417 17.83 79.78 51.34
C PRO A 417 18.22 80.37 49.96
N ASP A 418 17.65 81.53 49.70
CA ASP A 418 18.07 82.46 48.64
C ASP A 418 19.54 82.89 48.82
N LEU A 419 20.28 82.96 47.73
CA LEU A 419 21.40 83.87 47.56
C LEU A 419 21.51 84.31 46.07
N ARG A 420 21.20 85.57 45.88
CA ARG A 420 21.59 86.36 44.76
C ARG A 420 23.11 86.57 44.73
N ARG A 421 23.76 86.37 43.61
CA ARG A 421 24.50 87.36 42.78
C ARG A 421 25.00 86.63 41.55
#